data_17433a12a2715d2542183b630cb9eab3
#
_entry.id   17433a12a2715d2542183b630cb9eab3
#
_cell.length_a   1.000
_cell.length_b   1.000
_cell.length_c   1.000
_cell.angle_alpha   90.00
_cell.angle_beta   90.00
_cell.angle_gamma   90.00
#
_symmetry.space_group_name_H-M   'P 1'
#
loop_
_entity.id
_entity.type
_entity.pdbx_description
1 polymer ?
#
loop_
_entity_poly.entity_id
_entity_poly.type
_entity_poly.pdbx_seq_one_letter_code
_entity_poly.pdbx_strand_id
1 'polypeptide(L)'
;LVSYLRRNFPGALYHSVYEAGFSGFWIHDQLREKGIDCIVVNPADVPTKDKERTKKRDPVDCRKLARSLRSGELEGIYVPCRLKLEDRSLIRTRLSMVRKQTRCKNQIKGMLLFYGIHLPEELINSHWSRRFIRWLERIRMEKASGNIALKAHLEELKHLRKIIAALNRAIL
;
A
#
# COMPACT_ATOMS: atom_id res chain seq x y z
N LEU A 1 -28.05 -7.78 0.51
CA LEU A 1 -28.43 -6.44 0.95
C LEU A 1 -29.46 -5.83 0.00
N VAL A 2 -29.16 -5.60 -1.27
CA VAL A 2 -30.06 -4.90 -2.23
C VAL A 2 -31.41 -5.60 -2.36
N SER A 3 -31.44 -6.93 -2.49
CA SER A 3 -32.68 -7.71 -2.57
C SER A 3 -33.53 -7.57 -1.29
N TYR A 4 -32.88 -7.53 -0.12
CA TYR A 4 -33.54 -7.29 1.15
C TYR A 4 -34.18 -5.89 1.20
N LEU A 5 -33.43 -4.86 0.83
CA LEU A 5 -33.93 -3.47 0.81
C LEU A 5 -35.15 -3.33 -0.10
N ARG A 6 -35.07 -3.82 -1.33
CA ARG A 6 -36.17 -3.73 -2.31
C ARG A 6 -37.43 -4.49 -1.89
N ARG A 7 -37.25 -5.61 -1.18
CA ARG A 7 -38.38 -6.40 -0.67
C ARG A 7 -39.09 -5.72 0.50
N ASN A 8 -38.30 -5.16 1.44
CA ASN A 8 -38.85 -4.62 2.69
C ASN A 8 -39.23 -3.14 2.60
N PHE A 9 -38.67 -2.41 1.66
CA PHE A 9 -38.87 -0.97 1.47
C PHE A 9 -39.07 -0.64 -0.01
N PRO A 10 -40.11 -1.18 -0.68
CA PRO A 10 -40.35 -0.96 -2.10
C PRO A 10 -40.59 0.53 -2.38
N GLY A 11 -39.97 1.05 -3.46
CA GLY A 11 -40.12 2.45 -3.86
C GLY A 11 -39.32 3.48 -3.06
N ALA A 12 -38.58 3.05 -2.04
CA ALA A 12 -37.74 3.95 -1.27
C ALA A 12 -36.49 4.39 -2.04
N LEU A 13 -36.03 5.61 -1.76
CA LEU A 13 -34.71 6.08 -2.17
C LEU A 13 -33.68 5.57 -1.15
N TYR A 14 -32.64 4.91 -1.67
CA TYR A 14 -31.59 4.34 -0.83
C TYR A 14 -30.34 5.19 -0.89
N HIS A 15 -29.84 5.56 0.28
CA HIS A 15 -28.55 6.21 0.47
C HIS A 15 -27.64 5.33 1.31
N SER A 16 -26.38 5.32 1.00
CA SER A 16 -25.38 4.54 1.72
C SER A 16 -24.08 5.33 1.91
N VAL A 17 -23.36 4.97 2.95
CA VAL A 17 -22.07 5.54 3.27
C VAL A 17 -21.15 4.47 3.85
N TYR A 18 -19.87 4.55 3.54
CA TYR A 18 -18.84 3.79 4.25
C TYR A 18 -17.54 4.59 4.32
N GLU A 19 -16.71 4.21 5.28
CA GLU A 19 -15.41 4.83 5.48
C GLU A 19 -14.39 4.32 4.45
N ALA A 20 -13.55 5.22 3.92
CA ALA A 20 -12.44 4.87 3.06
C ALA A 20 -11.47 3.92 3.80
N GLY A 21 -11.16 2.78 3.22
CA GLY A 21 -10.34 1.77 3.83
C GLY A 21 -9.77 0.76 2.83
N PHE A 22 -9.41 -0.41 3.33
CA PHE A 22 -8.79 -1.49 2.54
C PHE A 22 -9.71 -2.06 1.44
N SER A 23 -11.03 -1.94 1.60
CA SER A 23 -12.02 -2.36 0.59
C SER A 23 -12.03 -1.49 -0.66
N GLY A 24 -11.36 -0.33 -0.64
CA GLY A 24 -11.33 0.59 -1.77
C GLY A 24 -12.72 1.10 -2.18
N PHE A 25 -12.98 1.20 -3.48
CA PHE A 25 -14.20 1.84 -4.02
C PHE A 25 -15.14 0.90 -4.76
N TRP A 26 -14.85 -0.40 -4.86
CA TRP A 26 -15.67 -1.33 -5.61
C TRP A 26 -17.10 -1.47 -5.04
N ILE A 27 -17.27 -1.32 -3.73
CA ILE A 27 -18.58 -1.34 -3.06
C ILE A 27 -19.42 -0.12 -3.51
N HIS A 28 -18.80 1.05 -3.58
CA HIS A 28 -19.41 2.27 -4.09
C HIS A 28 -19.92 2.06 -5.52
N ASP A 29 -19.08 1.54 -6.42
CA ASP A 29 -19.45 1.31 -7.80
C ASP A 29 -20.61 0.31 -7.92
N GLN A 30 -20.52 -0.81 -7.19
CA GLN A 30 -21.58 -1.82 -7.16
C GLN A 30 -22.93 -1.30 -6.63
N LEU A 31 -22.92 -0.43 -5.63
CA LEU A 31 -24.13 0.16 -5.10
C LEU A 31 -24.75 1.17 -6.07
N ARG A 32 -23.94 2.01 -6.67
CA ARG A 32 -24.39 2.98 -7.69
C ARG A 32 -24.94 2.32 -8.94
N GLU A 33 -24.33 1.24 -9.42
CA GLU A 33 -24.87 0.42 -10.52
C GLU A 33 -26.28 -0.14 -10.21
N LYS A 34 -26.60 -0.34 -8.94
CA LYS A 34 -27.90 -0.82 -8.48
C LYS A 34 -28.88 0.31 -8.12
N GLY A 35 -28.54 1.55 -8.43
CA GLY A 35 -29.37 2.71 -8.15
C GLY A 35 -29.42 3.13 -6.67
N ILE A 36 -28.41 2.74 -5.88
CA ILE A 36 -28.25 3.18 -4.49
C ILE A 36 -27.23 4.32 -4.50
N ASP A 37 -27.63 5.49 -4.02
CA ASP A 37 -26.71 6.59 -3.84
C ASP A 37 -25.70 6.24 -2.75
N CYS A 38 -24.42 6.36 -3.06
CA CYS A 38 -23.34 5.93 -2.18
C CYS A 38 -22.25 6.99 -2.10
N ILE A 39 -21.90 7.40 -0.90
CA ILE A 39 -20.74 8.24 -0.66
C ILE A 39 -19.67 7.46 0.14
N VAL A 40 -18.42 7.79 -0.13
CA VAL A 40 -17.28 7.29 0.64
C VAL A 40 -16.71 8.45 1.42
N VAL A 41 -16.51 8.28 2.71
CA VAL A 41 -16.04 9.36 3.59
C VAL A 41 -14.66 9.05 4.16
N ASN A 42 -13.90 10.07 4.49
CA ASN A 42 -12.66 9.90 5.22
C ASN A 42 -13.00 9.62 6.70
N PRO A 43 -12.45 8.55 7.31
CA PRO A 43 -12.69 8.23 8.73
C PRO A 43 -12.38 9.37 9.69
N ALA A 44 -11.44 10.27 9.34
CA ALA A 44 -11.08 11.41 10.17
C ALA A 44 -12.15 12.50 10.22
N ASP A 45 -13.01 12.57 9.20
CA ASP A 45 -14.04 13.61 9.06
C ASP A 45 -15.40 13.16 9.64
N VAL A 46 -15.49 11.90 10.12
CA VAL A 46 -16.71 11.39 10.74
C VAL A 46 -16.84 11.93 12.17
N PRO A 47 -17.90 12.71 12.50
CA PRO A 47 -18.08 13.28 13.82
C PRO A 47 -18.07 12.19 14.91
N THR A 48 -17.17 12.28 15.88
CA THR A 48 -16.98 11.28 16.94
C THR A 48 -17.05 11.94 18.32
N LYS A 49 -17.97 11.48 19.17
CA LYS A 49 -18.06 11.92 20.56
C LYS A 49 -16.99 11.19 21.40
N ASP A 50 -16.42 11.85 22.40
CA ASP A 50 -15.37 11.26 23.24
C ASP A 50 -15.75 9.93 23.91
N LYS A 51 -17.01 9.76 24.28
CA LYS A 51 -17.53 8.50 24.84
C LYS A 51 -17.55 7.33 23.84
N GLU A 52 -17.52 7.60 22.54
CA GLU A 52 -17.55 6.59 21.48
C GLU A 52 -16.14 6.11 21.11
N ARG A 53 -15.10 6.90 21.41
CA ARG A 53 -13.69 6.53 21.22
C ARG A 53 -13.26 5.30 22.01
N THR A 54 -13.86 5.09 23.18
CA THR A 54 -13.52 3.99 24.10
C THR A 54 -14.30 2.69 23.86
N LYS A 55 -15.40 2.75 23.07
CA LYS A 55 -16.29 1.60 22.80
C LYS A 55 -16.44 1.37 21.29
N LYS A 56 -15.33 1.11 20.60
CA LYS A 56 -15.34 0.82 19.17
C LYS A 56 -16.01 -0.54 18.94
N ARG A 57 -17.22 -0.54 18.35
CA ARG A 57 -17.97 -1.72 17.94
C ARG A 57 -18.66 -1.43 16.61
N ASP A 58 -18.52 -2.32 15.64
CA ASP A 58 -19.08 -2.17 14.29
C ASP A 58 -20.56 -1.72 14.24
N PRO A 59 -21.49 -2.27 15.06
CA PRO A 59 -22.89 -1.82 15.05
C PRO A 59 -23.08 -0.37 15.50
N VAL A 60 -22.21 0.13 16.39
CA VAL A 60 -22.24 1.53 16.86
C VAL A 60 -21.75 2.45 15.76
N ASP A 61 -20.65 2.08 15.11
CA ASP A 61 -20.04 2.84 14.03
C ASP A 61 -20.99 2.93 12.82
N CYS A 62 -21.65 1.82 12.44
CA CYS A 62 -22.66 1.82 11.38
C CYS A 62 -23.86 2.75 11.68
N ARG A 63 -24.39 2.73 12.89
CA ARG A 63 -25.51 3.61 13.29
C ARG A 63 -25.11 5.08 13.30
N LYS A 64 -23.88 5.36 13.70
CA LYS A 64 -23.31 6.70 13.68
C LYS A 64 -23.23 7.23 12.26
N LEU A 65 -22.58 6.48 11.35
CA LEU A 65 -22.49 6.82 9.94
C LEU A 65 -23.87 7.07 9.32
N ALA A 66 -24.85 6.19 9.60
CA ALA A 66 -26.21 6.34 9.08
C ALA A 66 -26.91 7.61 9.60
N ARG A 67 -26.70 7.99 10.87
CA ARG A 67 -27.26 9.24 11.44
C ARG A 67 -26.60 10.46 10.81
N SER A 68 -25.28 10.50 10.72
CA SER A 68 -24.54 11.62 10.12
C SER A 68 -24.81 11.75 8.62
N LEU A 69 -25.06 10.65 7.90
CA LEU A 69 -25.53 10.69 6.52
C LEU A 69 -26.90 11.36 6.43
N ARG A 70 -27.84 10.93 7.31
CA ARG A 70 -29.20 11.46 7.32
C ARG A 70 -29.25 12.95 7.71
N SER A 71 -28.37 13.42 8.59
CA SER A 71 -28.29 14.84 9.01
C SER A 71 -27.56 15.72 7.99
N GLY A 72 -26.95 15.13 6.94
CA GLY A 72 -26.18 15.89 5.94
C GLY A 72 -24.81 16.38 6.43
N GLU A 73 -24.29 15.82 7.54
CA GLU A 73 -23.01 16.22 8.13
C GLU A 73 -21.80 15.59 7.42
N LEU A 74 -22.02 14.61 6.53
CA LEU A 74 -20.95 13.88 5.88
C LEU A 74 -20.68 14.40 4.46
N GLU A 75 -19.44 14.71 4.18
CA GLU A 75 -18.96 15.04 2.84
C GLU A 75 -18.25 13.84 2.22
N GLY A 76 -18.65 13.47 1.00
CA GLY A 76 -18.03 12.37 0.26
C GLY A 76 -16.67 12.75 -0.31
N ILE A 77 -15.68 11.89 -0.14
CA ILE A 77 -14.38 12.07 -0.81
C ILE A 77 -14.51 11.78 -2.31
N TYR A 78 -13.60 12.33 -3.10
CA TYR A 78 -13.50 12.00 -4.52
C TYR A 78 -13.23 10.51 -4.75
N VAL A 79 -14.10 9.84 -5.49
CA VAL A 79 -13.95 8.45 -5.93
C VAL A 79 -13.34 8.43 -7.32
N PRO A 80 -12.08 7.97 -7.46
CA PRO A 80 -11.43 7.89 -8.77
C PRO A 80 -12.07 6.82 -9.64
N CYS A 81 -12.13 7.03 -10.94
CA CYS A 81 -12.52 5.98 -11.88
C CYS A 81 -11.50 4.81 -11.87
N ARG A 82 -11.93 3.64 -12.33
CA ARG A 82 -11.14 2.41 -12.30
C ARG A 82 -9.77 2.55 -12.96
N LEU A 83 -9.70 3.21 -14.13
CA LEU A 83 -8.44 3.45 -14.83
C LEU A 83 -7.43 4.20 -13.94
N LYS A 84 -7.88 5.29 -13.29
CA LYS A 84 -7.03 6.05 -12.36
C LYS A 84 -6.58 5.20 -11.14
N LEU A 85 -7.42 4.25 -10.68
CA LEU A 85 -7.05 3.35 -9.59
C LEU A 85 -5.98 2.35 -10.03
N GLU A 86 -6.03 1.86 -11.26
CA GLU A 86 -5.03 0.98 -11.84
C GLU A 86 -3.69 1.70 -12.00
N ASP A 87 -3.68 2.93 -12.53
CA ASP A 87 -2.48 3.78 -12.61
C ASP A 87 -1.88 4.05 -11.22
N ARG A 88 -2.72 4.38 -10.24
CA ARG A 88 -2.27 4.55 -8.84
C ARG A 88 -1.65 3.28 -8.28
N SER A 89 -2.18 2.11 -8.62
CA SER A 89 -1.65 0.83 -8.19
C SER A 89 -0.26 0.57 -8.78
N LEU A 90 -0.04 0.90 -10.05
CA LEU A 90 1.25 0.82 -10.72
C LEU A 90 2.29 1.70 -10.01
N ILE A 91 1.97 2.97 -9.79
CA ILE A 91 2.85 3.93 -9.10
C ILE A 91 3.17 3.47 -7.66
N ARG A 92 2.16 3.03 -6.90
CA ARG A 92 2.34 2.54 -5.52
C ARG A 92 3.20 1.28 -5.47
N THR A 93 3.01 0.37 -6.43
CA THR A 93 3.83 -0.84 -6.55
C THR A 93 5.29 -0.46 -6.81
N ARG A 94 5.55 0.45 -7.74
CA ARG A 94 6.91 0.94 -7.98
C ARG A 94 7.55 1.55 -6.72
N LEU A 95 6.84 2.41 -6.00
CA LEU A 95 7.33 3.01 -4.75
C LEU A 95 7.63 1.94 -3.69
N SER A 96 6.78 0.93 -3.58
CA SER A 96 7.01 -0.21 -2.67
C SER A 96 8.29 -0.98 -3.03
N MET A 97 8.52 -1.25 -4.33
CA MET A 97 9.74 -1.93 -4.78
C MET A 97 11.00 -1.10 -4.53
N VAL A 98 10.94 0.22 -4.70
CA VAL A 98 12.07 1.12 -4.36
C VAL A 98 12.39 1.07 -2.86
N ARG A 99 11.37 1.07 -1.99
CA ARG A 99 11.56 0.94 -0.53
C ARG A 99 12.19 -0.41 -0.16
N LYS A 100 11.73 -1.51 -0.78
CA LYS A 100 12.34 -2.84 -0.60
C LYS A 100 13.79 -2.86 -1.05
N GLN A 101 14.10 -2.25 -2.19
CA GLN A 101 15.49 -2.13 -2.68
C GLN A 101 16.38 -1.38 -1.69
N THR A 102 15.89 -0.27 -1.11
CA THR A 102 16.63 0.50 -0.10
C THR A 102 16.89 -0.35 1.15
N ARG A 103 15.87 -1.10 1.61
CA ARG A 103 16.01 -2.04 2.74
C ARG A 103 17.08 -3.09 2.45
N CYS A 104 17.02 -3.75 1.29
CA CYS A 104 17.99 -4.76 0.87
C CYS A 104 19.43 -4.18 0.81
N LYS A 105 19.61 -2.98 0.26
CA LYS A 105 20.90 -2.27 0.27
C LYS A 105 21.42 -2.03 1.68
N ASN A 106 20.56 -1.61 2.60
CA ASN A 106 20.93 -1.37 4.00
C ASN A 106 21.30 -2.68 4.72
N GLN A 107 20.60 -3.78 4.43
CA GLN A 107 20.92 -5.10 4.96
C GLN A 107 22.31 -5.57 4.50
N ILE A 108 22.65 -5.40 3.21
CA ILE A 108 23.99 -5.71 2.70
C ILE A 108 25.04 -4.84 3.40
N LYS A 109 24.83 -3.53 3.51
CA LYS A 109 25.76 -2.62 4.21
C LYS A 109 25.94 -3.03 5.68
N GLY A 110 24.83 -3.33 6.37
CA GLY A 110 24.86 -3.80 7.76
C GLY A 110 25.66 -5.09 7.92
N MET A 111 25.48 -6.04 7.00
CA MET A 111 26.23 -7.29 6.97
C MET A 111 27.74 -7.04 6.78
N LEU A 112 28.14 -6.21 5.84
CA LEU A 112 29.54 -5.87 5.63
C LEU A 112 30.16 -5.24 6.89
N LEU A 113 29.45 -4.27 7.48
CA LEU A 113 29.91 -3.61 8.70
C LEU A 113 30.04 -4.57 9.86
N PHE A 114 29.05 -5.45 10.06
CA PHE A 114 29.04 -6.45 11.13
C PHE A 114 30.22 -7.42 11.06
N TYR A 115 30.66 -7.77 9.85
CA TYR A 115 31.82 -8.65 9.64
C TYR A 115 33.14 -7.91 9.44
N GLY A 116 33.17 -6.58 9.65
CA GLY A 116 34.40 -5.78 9.49
C GLY A 116 34.93 -5.73 8.05
N ILE A 117 34.07 -5.94 7.06
CA ILE A 117 34.46 -5.91 5.64
C ILE A 117 34.46 -4.46 5.17
N HIS A 118 35.65 -3.89 5.01
CA HIS A 118 35.82 -2.50 4.58
C HIS A 118 35.65 -2.35 3.07
N LEU A 119 35.04 -1.23 2.69
CA LEU A 119 34.94 -0.84 1.28
C LEU A 119 36.31 -0.41 0.76
N PRO A 120 36.72 -0.90 -0.43
CA PRO A 120 37.89 -0.35 -1.11
C PRO A 120 37.71 1.15 -1.42
N GLU A 121 38.75 1.95 -1.27
CA GLU A 121 38.72 3.40 -1.49
C GLU A 121 38.16 3.78 -2.87
N GLU A 122 38.53 3.01 -3.91
CA GLU A 122 38.05 3.24 -5.27
C GLU A 122 36.54 3.01 -5.46
N LEU A 123 35.87 2.40 -4.48
CA LEU A 123 34.43 2.11 -4.51
C LEU A 123 33.59 3.05 -3.62
N ILE A 124 34.21 3.93 -2.84
CA ILE A 124 33.51 4.83 -1.91
C ILE A 124 32.47 5.68 -2.64
N ASN A 125 32.80 6.22 -3.83
CA ASN A 125 31.90 7.05 -4.62
C ASN A 125 31.09 6.29 -5.69
N SER A 126 31.20 4.96 -5.74
CA SER A 126 30.56 4.14 -6.78
C SER A 126 29.52 3.16 -6.23
N HIS A 127 28.91 3.50 -5.10
CA HIS A 127 27.91 2.66 -4.44
C HIS A 127 26.82 2.18 -5.40
N TRP A 128 26.59 0.86 -5.37
CA TRP A 128 25.57 0.18 -6.14
C TRP A 128 25.74 0.22 -7.66
N SER A 129 26.92 0.65 -8.16
CA SER A 129 27.32 0.52 -9.56
C SER A 129 27.53 -0.96 -9.93
N ARG A 130 27.68 -1.24 -11.24
CA ARG A 130 28.04 -2.60 -11.71
C ARG A 130 29.39 -3.05 -11.13
N ARG A 131 30.35 -2.12 -10.95
CA ARG A 131 31.66 -2.39 -10.36
C ARG A 131 31.51 -2.78 -8.88
N PHE A 132 30.70 -2.05 -8.12
CA PHE A 132 30.39 -2.34 -6.72
C PHE A 132 29.73 -3.70 -6.54
N ILE A 133 28.74 -4.05 -7.38
CA ILE A 133 28.08 -5.36 -7.31
C ILE A 133 29.04 -6.49 -7.61
N ARG A 134 29.89 -6.35 -8.62
CA ARG A 134 30.94 -7.36 -8.91
C ARG A 134 31.93 -7.54 -7.76
N TRP A 135 32.27 -6.48 -7.04
CA TRP A 135 33.08 -6.58 -5.85
C TRP A 135 32.36 -7.36 -4.75
N LEU A 136 31.09 -7.05 -4.45
CA LEU A 136 30.29 -7.80 -3.49
C LEU A 136 30.21 -9.30 -3.81
N GLU A 137 30.11 -9.67 -5.08
CA GLU A 137 30.07 -11.07 -5.54
C GLU A 137 31.40 -11.82 -5.32
N ARG A 138 32.50 -11.10 -5.22
CA ARG A 138 33.84 -11.65 -4.97
C ARG A 138 34.17 -11.84 -3.50
N ILE A 139 33.40 -11.22 -2.61
CA ILE A 139 33.60 -11.37 -1.15
C ILE A 139 33.48 -12.84 -0.78
N ARG A 140 34.40 -13.29 0.06
CA ARG A 140 34.39 -14.65 0.63
C ARG A 140 34.34 -14.54 2.15
N MET A 141 33.31 -15.12 2.73
CA MET A 141 33.18 -15.30 4.16
C MET A 141 33.89 -16.59 4.59
N GLU A 142 34.31 -16.68 5.85
CA GLU A 142 34.99 -17.86 6.39
C GLU A 142 34.12 -19.12 6.28
N LYS A 143 32.81 -19.00 6.54
CA LYS A 143 31.87 -20.11 6.47
C LYS A 143 30.93 -20.01 5.27
N ALA A 144 30.54 -21.18 4.77
CA ALA A 144 29.58 -21.27 3.65
C ALA A 144 28.25 -20.56 3.94
N SER A 145 27.77 -20.60 5.20
CA SER A 145 26.53 -19.91 5.62
C SER A 145 26.57 -18.40 5.38
N GLY A 146 27.69 -17.74 5.65
CA GLY A 146 27.86 -16.31 5.40
C GLY A 146 27.82 -15.99 3.89
N ASN A 147 28.49 -16.82 3.07
CA ASN A 147 28.47 -16.68 1.61
C ASN A 147 27.06 -16.86 1.04
N ILE A 148 26.30 -17.84 1.56
CA ILE A 148 24.89 -18.09 1.14
C ILE A 148 24.02 -16.88 1.52
N ALA A 149 24.15 -16.33 2.71
CA ALA A 149 23.40 -15.17 3.17
C ALA A 149 23.68 -13.92 2.30
N LEU A 150 24.94 -13.62 2.03
CA LEU A 150 25.32 -12.49 1.17
C LEU A 150 24.80 -12.69 -0.26
N LYS A 151 24.90 -13.91 -0.81
CA LYS A 151 24.39 -14.23 -2.14
C LYS A 151 22.89 -14.04 -2.23
N ALA A 152 22.13 -14.48 -1.22
CA ALA A 152 20.67 -14.29 -1.16
C ALA A 152 20.29 -12.81 -1.26
N HIS A 153 20.92 -11.94 -0.48
CA HIS A 153 20.70 -10.50 -0.57
C HIS A 153 21.09 -9.90 -1.94
N LEU A 154 22.16 -10.37 -2.56
CA LEU A 154 22.57 -9.91 -3.88
C LEU A 154 21.57 -10.31 -4.96
N GLU A 155 21.05 -11.53 -4.91
CA GLU A 155 20.02 -12.00 -5.86
C GLU A 155 18.70 -11.22 -5.66
N GLU A 156 18.27 -10.96 -4.42
CA GLU A 156 17.13 -10.11 -4.13
C GLU A 156 17.33 -8.70 -4.73
N LEU A 157 18.49 -8.09 -4.52
CA LEU A 157 18.79 -6.75 -5.05
C LEU A 157 18.74 -6.72 -6.58
N LYS A 158 19.30 -7.73 -7.26
CA LYS A 158 19.24 -7.85 -8.72
C LYS A 158 17.81 -7.99 -9.22
N HIS A 159 17.01 -8.81 -8.55
CA HIS A 159 15.60 -9.03 -8.88
C HIS A 159 14.78 -7.74 -8.73
N LEU A 160 14.93 -7.03 -7.61
CA LEU A 160 14.26 -5.75 -7.38
C LEU A 160 14.63 -4.70 -8.44
N ARG A 161 15.90 -4.66 -8.88
CA ARG A 161 16.32 -3.77 -9.98
C ARG A 161 15.59 -4.08 -11.29
N LYS A 162 15.46 -5.35 -11.64
CA LYS A 162 14.73 -5.77 -12.86
C LYS A 162 13.25 -5.34 -12.79
N ILE A 163 12.59 -5.59 -11.65
CA ILE A 163 11.19 -5.19 -11.45
C ILE A 163 11.04 -3.66 -11.57
N ILE A 164 11.86 -2.89 -10.86
CA ILE A 164 11.78 -1.42 -10.88
C ILE A 164 12.01 -0.88 -12.30
N ALA A 165 12.96 -1.47 -13.04
CA ALA A 165 13.20 -1.08 -14.43
C ALA A 165 12.00 -1.38 -15.34
N ALA A 166 11.33 -2.53 -15.14
CA ALA A 166 10.11 -2.86 -15.88
C ALA A 166 8.95 -1.90 -15.56
N LEU A 167 8.74 -1.62 -14.27
CA LEU A 167 7.72 -0.67 -13.82
C LEU A 167 7.99 0.76 -14.33
N ASN A 168 9.24 1.20 -14.36
CA ASN A 168 9.60 2.51 -14.93
C ASN A 168 9.24 2.61 -16.41
N ARG A 169 9.47 1.53 -17.19
CA ARG A 169 9.09 1.51 -18.62
C ARG A 169 7.57 1.49 -18.84
N ALA A 170 6.82 0.96 -17.88
CA ALA A 170 5.36 0.92 -17.97
C ALA A 170 4.69 2.24 -17.54
N ILE A 171 5.42 3.12 -16.87
CA ILE A 171 4.95 4.43 -16.40
C ILE A 171 5.21 5.53 -17.44
N LEU A 172 6.23 5.34 -18.27
CA LEU A 172 6.59 6.27 -19.37
C LEU A 172 5.69 6.07 -20.58
#